data_1c2e18dfe2b2a4f6cb38878260927e9c
#
_entry.id   1c2e18dfe2b2a4f6cb38878260927e9c
#
_cell.length_a   1.000
_cell.length_b   1.000
_cell.length_c   1.000
_cell.angle_alpha   90.00
_cell.angle_beta   90.00
_cell.angle_gamma   90.00
#
_symmetry.space_group_name_H-M   'P 1'
#
loop_
_entity.id
_entity.type
_entity.pdbx_description
1 polymer ?
#
loop_
_entity_poly.entity_id
_entity_poly.type
_entity_poly.pdbx_seq_one_letter_code
_entity_poly.pdbx_strand_id
1 'polypeptide(L)'
;FPRYTQLKPVVAFWTQVFGDYSENQSVIHSMVSYADGSVLAQLGNPDMRTPIAYALSHPERIESGVLGLDLIKTKKLDFEAPDLNRFPCLGLAYKALDMGHNAPTILNAANEVAVDAFLNESIAFNQIAELIEFCMDTIESQSIDSIDTVLDIDKKTRYLALKWIGSHKLS
;
A
#
# COMPACT_ATOMS: atom_id res chain seq x y z
N PHE A 1 -13.99 -28.02 -5.07
CA PHE A 1 -13.33 -26.81 -4.54
C PHE A 1 -14.39 -25.73 -4.40
N PRO A 2 -14.67 -25.17 -3.19
CA PRO A 2 -15.59 -24.05 -3.05
C PRO A 2 -15.01 -22.83 -3.75
N ARG A 3 -15.88 -22.13 -4.47
CA ARG A 3 -15.50 -20.94 -5.27
C ARG A 3 -15.06 -19.82 -4.33
N TYR A 4 -13.81 -19.43 -4.40
CA TYR A 4 -13.22 -18.27 -3.71
C TYR A 4 -13.70 -16.91 -4.27
N THR A 5 -14.88 -16.84 -4.86
CA THR A 5 -15.39 -15.70 -5.60
C THR A 5 -16.02 -14.59 -4.74
N GLN A 6 -15.85 -14.62 -3.41
CA GLN A 6 -16.39 -13.56 -2.52
C GLN A 6 -15.44 -13.13 -1.40
N LEU A 7 -14.14 -13.19 -1.65
CA LEU A 7 -13.19 -12.49 -0.78
C LEU A 7 -13.20 -11.02 -1.17
N LYS A 8 -13.84 -10.17 -0.39
CA LYS A 8 -13.54 -8.74 -0.40
C LYS A 8 -12.26 -8.59 0.44
N PRO A 9 -11.10 -8.28 -0.14
CA PRO A 9 -9.93 -7.97 0.65
C PRO A 9 -10.24 -6.71 1.47
N VAL A 10 -10.43 -6.87 2.76
CA VAL A 10 -10.33 -5.72 3.65
C VAL A 10 -8.85 -5.47 3.79
N VAL A 11 -8.36 -4.53 3.00
CA VAL A 11 -7.03 -3.99 3.21
C VAL A 11 -7.12 -3.18 4.50
N ALA A 12 -6.66 -3.76 5.61
CA ALA A 12 -6.48 -3.02 6.84
C ALA A 12 -5.30 -2.07 6.62
N PHE A 13 -5.61 -0.83 6.23
CA PHE A 13 -4.62 0.22 6.22
C PHE A 13 -4.44 0.74 7.65
N TRP A 14 -3.22 0.65 8.10
CA TRP A 14 -2.77 1.31 9.29
C TRP A 14 -2.71 2.80 9.04
N THR A 15 -3.70 3.55 9.50
CA THR A 15 -3.50 4.95 9.76
C THR A 15 -2.68 5.03 11.03
N GLN A 16 -1.39 5.23 10.88
CA GLN A 16 -0.54 5.65 11.96
C GLN A 16 -0.96 7.08 12.30
N VAL A 17 -1.90 7.21 13.25
CA VAL A 17 -2.25 8.51 13.79
C VAL A 17 -1.03 8.99 14.57
N PHE A 18 -0.50 10.14 14.17
CA PHE A 18 0.55 10.84 14.89
C PHE A 18 0.05 11.20 16.31
N GLY A 19 0.42 10.43 17.28
CA GLY A 19 0.10 10.61 18.66
C GLY A 19 0.52 9.39 19.45
N ASP A 20 1.66 9.45 20.12
CA ASP A 20 2.31 8.40 20.89
C ASP A 20 2.58 7.09 20.11
N TYR A 21 3.81 6.99 19.64
CA TYR A 21 4.44 5.76 19.20
C TYR A 21 4.50 4.74 20.36
N SER A 22 3.38 4.10 20.68
CA SER A 22 3.45 2.85 21.40
C SER A 22 3.79 1.77 20.35
N GLU A 23 4.91 1.10 20.52
CA GLU A 23 5.39 0.00 19.67
C GLU A 23 4.36 -1.13 19.45
N ASN A 24 3.22 -1.07 20.14
CA ASN A 24 2.18 -2.08 20.23
C ASN A 24 1.11 -2.01 19.11
N GLN A 25 1.07 -0.98 18.28
CA GLN A 25 -0.03 -0.82 17.29
C GLN A 25 0.23 -1.45 15.92
N SER A 26 1.46 -1.85 15.61
CA SER A 26 1.82 -2.58 14.36
C SER A 26 1.67 -4.10 14.46
N VAL A 27 0.72 -4.59 15.24
CA VAL A 27 0.57 -6.02 15.57
C VAL A 27 -0.19 -6.79 14.51
N ILE A 28 -1.19 -6.18 13.87
CA ILE A 28 -1.97 -6.81 12.80
C ILE A 28 -1.29 -6.53 11.46
N HIS A 29 -0.96 -7.58 10.70
CA HIS A 29 -0.29 -7.43 9.41
C HIS A 29 -1.22 -7.67 8.21
N SER A 30 -2.32 -8.42 8.43
CA SER A 30 -3.34 -8.63 7.40
C SER A 30 -4.66 -9.04 8.04
N MET A 31 -5.77 -8.70 7.39
CA MET A 31 -7.11 -9.15 7.76
C MET A 31 -7.90 -9.52 6.52
N VAL A 32 -8.80 -10.50 6.66
CA VAL A 32 -9.73 -10.91 5.61
C VAL A 32 -11.13 -10.95 6.21
N SER A 33 -12.07 -10.24 5.60
CA SER A 33 -13.49 -10.36 5.92
C SER A 33 -14.15 -11.35 4.97
N TYR A 34 -14.97 -12.23 5.52
CA TYR A 34 -15.76 -13.20 4.78
C TYR A 34 -17.19 -12.73 4.58
N ALA A 35 -17.89 -13.35 3.62
CA ALA A 35 -19.28 -13.02 3.32
C ALA A 35 -20.26 -13.34 4.47
N ASP A 36 -19.89 -14.24 5.37
CA ASP A 36 -20.65 -14.60 6.57
C ASP A 36 -20.46 -13.60 7.73
N GLY A 37 -19.65 -12.55 7.52
CA GLY A 37 -19.35 -11.53 8.52
C GLY A 37 -18.18 -11.88 9.45
N SER A 38 -17.57 -13.05 9.31
CA SER A 38 -16.37 -13.39 10.08
C SER A 38 -15.13 -12.65 9.57
N VAL A 39 -14.19 -12.40 10.48
CA VAL A 39 -12.90 -11.75 10.14
C VAL A 39 -11.77 -12.61 10.66
N LEU A 40 -10.80 -12.91 9.79
CA LEU A 40 -9.54 -13.51 10.19
C LEU A 40 -8.42 -12.47 10.10
N ALA A 41 -7.58 -12.45 11.13
CA ALA A 41 -6.43 -11.54 11.18
C ALA A 41 -5.14 -12.31 11.47
N GLN A 42 -4.06 -11.93 10.80
CA GLN A 42 -2.72 -12.40 11.13
C GLN A 42 -2.06 -11.36 12.03
N LEU A 43 -1.72 -11.78 13.24
CA LEU A 43 -1.07 -10.97 14.24
C LEU A 43 0.34 -11.49 14.53
N GLY A 44 1.26 -10.60 14.84
CA GLY A 44 2.62 -10.93 15.20
C GLY A 44 3.42 -9.70 15.61
N ASN A 45 4.61 -9.89 16.14
CA ASN A 45 5.54 -8.78 16.28
C ASN A 45 5.99 -8.31 14.87
N PRO A 46 6.22 -7.00 14.64
CA PRO A 46 6.61 -6.46 13.34
C PRO A 46 8.07 -6.84 13.02
N ASP A 47 8.25 -8.04 12.49
CA ASP A 47 9.57 -8.59 12.15
C ASP A 47 9.48 -9.41 10.86
N MET A 48 10.25 -9.00 9.84
CA MET A 48 10.28 -9.64 8.53
C MET A 48 10.81 -11.08 8.54
N ARG A 49 11.52 -11.49 9.59
CA ARG A 49 11.95 -12.89 9.74
C ARG A 49 10.78 -13.85 9.78
N THR A 50 9.65 -13.45 10.34
CA THR A 50 8.43 -14.30 10.40
C THR A 50 7.89 -14.68 9.03
N PRO A 51 7.55 -13.73 8.13
CA PRO A 51 7.05 -14.10 6.80
C PRO A 51 8.12 -14.75 5.93
N ILE A 52 9.40 -14.39 6.07
CA ILE A 52 10.50 -15.00 5.32
C ILE A 52 10.67 -16.47 5.73
N ALA A 53 10.71 -16.76 7.04
CA ALA A 53 10.82 -18.13 7.53
C ALA A 53 9.64 -18.98 7.05
N TYR A 54 8.42 -18.46 7.08
CA TYR A 54 7.25 -19.18 6.58
C TYR A 54 7.30 -19.42 5.06
N ALA A 55 7.76 -18.43 4.28
CA ALA A 55 7.89 -18.59 2.83
C ALA A 55 8.92 -19.67 2.47
N LEU A 56 10.03 -19.75 3.22
CA LEU A 56 11.07 -20.73 2.99
C LEU A 56 10.69 -22.15 3.44
N SER A 57 9.84 -22.27 4.45
CA SER A 57 9.46 -23.56 5.04
C SER A 57 8.08 -24.06 4.64
N HIS A 58 7.34 -23.29 3.85
CA HIS A 58 5.95 -23.64 3.49
C HIS A 58 5.80 -25.09 3.04
N PRO A 59 4.78 -25.85 3.53
CA PRO A 59 3.66 -25.40 4.38
C PRO A 59 3.94 -25.41 5.89
N GLU A 60 5.12 -25.87 6.28
CA GLU A 60 5.51 -25.99 7.69
C GLU A 60 5.79 -24.62 8.34
N ARG A 61 5.70 -24.59 9.67
CA ARG A 61 6.11 -23.41 10.45
C ARG A 61 7.34 -23.76 11.27
N ILE A 62 8.41 -23.01 11.02
CA ILE A 62 9.71 -23.19 11.71
C ILE A 62 9.97 -22.04 12.68
N GLU A 63 10.85 -22.24 13.62
CA GLU A 63 11.34 -21.20 14.50
C GLU A 63 12.12 -20.14 13.71
N SER A 64 11.62 -18.89 13.75
CA SER A 64 12.24 -17.74 13.06
C SER A 64 13.22 -16.96 13.95
N GLY A 65 13.29 -17.31 15.26
CA GLY A 65 14.02 -16.53 16.25
C GLY A 65 13.32 -15.23 16.67
N VAL A 66 12.08 -15.02 16.22
CA VAL A 66 11.25 -13.88 16.62
C VAL A 66 10.49 -14.24 17.89
N LEU A 67 10.45 -13.31 18.85
CA LEU A 67 9.68 -13.51 20.08
C LEU A 67 8.18 -13.57 19.75
N GLY A 68 7.48 -14.51 20.38
CA GLY A 68 6.02 -14.62 20.24
C GLY A 68 5.31 -13.35 20.71
N LEU A 69 4.19 -13.02 20.05
CA LEU A 69 3.34 -11.93 20.46
C LEU A 69 2.63 -12.27 21.79
N ASP A 70 2.74 -11.38 22.76
CA ASP A 70 2.06 -11.47 24.05
C ASP A 70 0.79 -10.59 24.03
N LEU A 71 -0.36 -11.20 23.75
CA LEU A 71 -1.64 -10.49 23.71
C LEU A 71 -2.05 -9.91 25.07
N ILE A 72 -1.57 -10.47 26.17
CA ILE A 72 -1.86 -9.94 27.53
C ILE A 72 -1.14 -8.61 27.73
N LYS A 73 0.09 -8.48 27.23
CA LYS A 73 0.83 -7.22 27.28
C LYS A 73 0.27 -6.19 26.29
N THR A 74 -0.17 -6.63 25.11
CA THR A 74 -0.78 -5.77 24.09
C THR A 74 -2.10 -5.15 24.56
N LYS A 75 -2.89 -5.87 25.34
CA LYS A 75 -4.16 -5.46 25.96
C LYS A 75 -5.26 -5.08 24.99
N LYS A 76 -5.14 -3.99 24.22
CA LYS A 76 -6.17 -3.50 23.30
C LYS A 76 -5.57 -3.12 21.95
N LEU A 77 -6.40 -3.17 20.93
CA LEU A 77 -6.13 -2.67 19.59
C LEU A 77 -7.23 -1.67 19.25
N ASP A 78 -6.84 -0.50 18.77
CA ASP A 78 -7.77 0.54 18.35
C ASP A 78 -7.94 0.50 16.83
N PHE A 79 -9.18 0.65 16.35
CA PHE A 79 -9.53 0.65 14.93
C PHE A 79 -10.26 1.93 14.58
N GLU A 80 -9.82 2.59 13.53
CA GLU A 80 -10.43 3.79 13.00
C GLU A 80 -10.71 3.65 11.51
N ALA A 81 -11.74 4.35 11.03
CA ALA A 81 -11.99 4.42 9.59
C ALA A 81 -10.90 5.26 8.92
N PRO A 82 -10.40 4.85 7.73
CA PRO A 82 -9.39 5.63 7.02
C PRO A 82 -9.96 6.99 6.57
N ASP A 83 -9.24 8.06 6.88
CA ASP A 83 -9.57 9.41 6.41
C ASP A 83 -8.96 9.63 5.02
N LEU A 84 -9.77 9.47 3.98
CA LEU A 84 -9.33 9.62 2.59
C LEU A 84 -9.05 11.08 2.19
N ASN A 85 -9.53 12.06 2.96
CA ASN A 85 -9.20 13.47 2.72
C ASN A 85 -7.81 13.79 3.25
N ARG A 86 -7.48 13.24 4.42
CA ARG A 86 -6.16 13.41 5.03
C ARG A 86 -5.09 12.53 4.37
N PHE A 87 -5.48 11.35 3.89
CA PHE A 87 -4.59 10.35 3.27
C PHE A 87 -5.14 9.92 1.89
N PRO A 88 -5.09 10.81 0.88
CA PRO A 88 -5.73 10.57 -0.41
C PRO A 88 -5.09 9.43 -1.22
N CYS A 89 -3.83 9.09 -0.97
CA CYS A 89 -3.14 7.99 -1.68
C CYS A 89 -3.86 6.65 -1.56
N LEU A 90 -4.55 6.38 -0.44
CA LEU A 90 -5.37 5.19 -0.30
C LEU A 90 -6.56 5.21 -1.27
N GLY A 91 -7.25 6.36 -1.38
CA GLY A 91 -8.34 6.54 -2.34
C GLY A 91 -7.86 6.38 -3.79
N LEU A 92 -6.67 6.91 -4.11
CA LEU A 92 -6.06 6.75 -5.43
C LEU A 92 -5.72 5.28 -5.74
N ALA A 93 -5.29 4.50 -4.75
CA ALA A 93 -5.05 3.07 -4.92
C ALA A 93 -6.34 2.30 -5.27
N TYR A 94 -7.45 2.60 -4.60
CA TYR A 94 -8.75 2.02 -4.95
C TYR A 94 -9.22 2.50 -6.34
N LYS A 95 -9.09 3.79 -6.64
CA LYS A 95 -9.39 4.35 -7.98
C LYS A 95 -8.60 3.62 -9.07
N ALA A 96 -7.30 3.39 -8.87
CA ALA A 96 -6.47 2.67 -9.82
C ALA A 96 -6.90 1.20 -10.01
N LEU A 97 -7.30 0.54 -8.92
CA LEU A 97 -7.80 -0.84 -8.97
C LEU A 97 -9.12 -0.93 -9.74
N ASP A 98 -10.05 0.00 -9.50
CA ASP A 98 -11.35 0.05 -10.18
C ASP A 98 -11.21 0.40 -11.66
N MET A 99 -10.30 1.31 -12.02
CA MET A 99 -9.98 1.65 -13.40
C MET A 99 -9.34 0.47 -14.15
N GLY A 100 -8.54 -0.34 -13.46
CA GLY A 100 -7.83 -1.46 -14.05
C GLY A 100 -6.82 -1.05 -15.12
N HIS A 101 -6.63 -1.91 -16.14
CA HIS A 101 -5.73 -1.63 -17.27
C HIS A 101 -4.33 -1.16 -16.79
N ASN A 102 -3.85 -0.03 -17.31
CA ASN A 102 -2.54 0.55 -16.99
C ASN A 102 -2.54 1.42 -15.71
N ALA A 103 -3.68 1.68 -15.08
CA ALA A 103 -3.76 2.58 -13.93
C ALA A 103 -2.89 2.13 -12.73
N PRO A 104 -2.82 0.84 -12.36
CA PRO A 104 -1.91 0.39 -11.29
C PRO A 104 -0.42 0.64 -11.62
N THR A 105 -0.02 0.50 -12.88
CA THR A 105 1.36 0.78 -13.32
C THR A 105 1.66 2.28 -13.21
N ILE A 106 0.72 3.12 -13.65
CA ILE A 106 0.84 4.59 -13.55
C ILE A 106 0.96 5.01 -12.08
N LEU A 107 0.07 4.52 -11.22
CA LEU A 107 0.10 4.84 -9.80
C LEU A 107 1.44 4.45 -9.18
N ASN A 108 1.93 3.24 -9.44
CA ASN A 108 3.19 2.77 -8.87
C ASN A 108 4.38 3.62 -9.33
N ALA A 109 4.53 3.86 -10.63
CA ALA A 109 5.63 4.63 -11.18
C ALA A 109 5.62 6.09 -10.71
N ALA A 110 4.43 6.72 -10.65
CA ALA A 110 4.27 8.08 -10.15
C ALA A 110 4.60 8.16 -8.65
N ASN A 111 4.14 7.19 -7.85
CA ASN A 111 4.41 7.14 -6.42
C ASN A 111 5.91 7.01 -6.12
N GLU A 112 6.63 6.13 -6.81
CA GLU A 112 8.08 5.98 -6.61
C GLU A 112 8.83 7.29 -6.88
N VAL A 113 8.50 7.99 -7.97
CA VAL A 113 9.11 9.28 -8.30
C VAL A 113 8.72 10.37 -7.29
N ALA A 114 7.46 10.40 -6.85
CA ALA A 114 6.98 11.37 -5.87
C ALA A 114 7.64 11.17 -4.50
N VAL A 115 7.74 9.93 -4.03
CA VAL A 115 8.38 9.59 -2.75
C VAL A 115 9.87 9.95 -2.78
N ASP A 116 10.58 9.63 -3.85
CA ASP A 116 11.99 10.01 -4.01
C ASP A 116 12.15 11.54 -3.97
N ALA A 117 11.32 12.28 -4.69
CA ALA A 117 11.35 13.75 -4.70
C ALA A 117 11.03 14.36 -3.31
N PHE A 118 10.10 13.74 -2.55
CA PHE A 118 9.80 14.14 -1.18
C PHE A 118 10.99 13.89 -0.24
N LEU A 119 11.60 12.70 -0.31
CA LEU A 119 12.77 12.36 0.51
C LEU A 119 13.98 13.26 0.20
N ASN A 120 14.07 13.77 -1.02
CA ASN A 120 15.07 14.75 -1.43
C ASN A 120 14.60 16.21 -1.24
N GLU A 121 13.56 16.44 -0.44
CA GLU A 121 13.01 17.76 -0.09
C GLU A 121 12.65 18.65 -1.30
N SER A 122 12.39 18.03 -2.46
CA SER A 122 12.03 18.73 -3.70
C SER A 122 10.54 19.07 -3.78
N ILE A 123 9.69 18.30 -3.10
CA ILE A 123 8.24 18.51 -3.01
C ILE A 123 7.74 18.29 -1.58
N ALA A 124 6.57 18.82 -1.24
CA ALA A 124 5.91 18.62 0.04
C ALA A 124 5.18 17.28 0.11
N PHE A 125 4.89 16.81 1.32
CA PHE A 125 4.22 15.51 1.53
C PHE A 125 2.85 15.40 0.83
N ASN A 126 2.05 16.45 0.87
CA ASN A 126 0.74 16.47 0.19
C ASN A 126 0.88 16.42 -1.33
N GLN A 127 1.97 16.92 -1.90
CA GLN A 127 2.23 16.89 -3.33
C GLN A 127 2.48 15.48 -3.88
N ILE A 128 2.75 14.49 -3.03
CA ILE A 128 2.82 13.07 -3.46
C ILE A 128 1.50 12.65 -4.09
N ALA A 129 0.39 12.87 -3.38
CA ALA A 129 -0.93 12.50 -3.89
C ALA A 129 -1.33 13.31 -5.13
N GLU A 130 -1.05 14.61 -5.14
CA GLU A 130 -1.32 15.51 -6.27
C GLU A 130 -0.60 15.05 -7.54
N LEU A 131 0.67 14.66 -7.43
CA LEU A 131 1.45 14.14 -8.55
C LEU A 131 0.91 12.82 -9.08
N ILE A 132 0.57 11.89 -8.17
CA ILE A 132 -0.01 10.61 -8.56
C ILE A 132 -1.33 10.82 -9.32
N GLU A 133 -2.23 11.63 -8.77
CA GLU A 133 -3.51 11.94 -9.39
C GLU A 133 -3.33 12.59 -10.76
N PHE A 134 -2.43 13.58 -10.87
CA PHE A 134 -2.08 14.21 -12.13
C PHE A 134 -1.63 13.20 -13.19
N CYS A 135 -0.75 12.26 -12.83
CA CYS A 135 -0.30 11.23 -13.77
C CYS A 135 -1.43 10.30 -14.20
N MET A 136 -2.28 9.87 -13.25
CA MET A 136 -3.43 9.00 -13.51
C MET A 136 -4.46 9.66 -14.42
N ASP A 137 -4.69 10.95 -14.29
CA ASP A 137 -5.67 11.69 -15.08
C ASP A 137 -5.12 12.12 -16.46
N THR A 138 -3.78 12.25 -16.59
CA THR A 138 -3.14 12.69 -17.84
C THR A 138 -2.86 11.55 -18.81
N ILE A 139 -2.54 10.36 -18.31
CA ILE A 139 -2.20 9.21 -19.14
C ILE A 139 -3.48 8.45 -19.51
N GLU A 140 -3.73 8.33 -20.81
CA GLU A 140 -4.90 7.61 -21.31
C GLU A 140 -4.93 6.14 -20.86
N SER A 141 -6.13 5.66 -20.55
CA SER A 141 -6.35 4.26 -20.20
C SER A 141 -6.11 3.37 -21.41
N GLN A 142 -5.27 2.36 -21.25
CA GLN A 142 -5.00 1.35 -22.28
C GLN A 142 -4.82 -0.03 -21.67
N SER A 143 -5.22 -1.08 -22.40
CA SER A 143 -5.01 -2.46 -21.97
C SER A 143 -3.53 -2.81 -21.94
N ILE A 144 -3.18 -3.70 -21.01
CA ILE A 144 -1.83 -4.27 -20.89
C ILE A 144 -1.87 -5.68 -21.45
N ASP A 145 -1.12 -5.91 -22.52
CA ASP A 145 -1.04 -7.20 -23.23
C ASP A 145 0.36 -7.82 -23.18
N SER A 146 1.37 -7.07 -22.75
CA SER A 146 2.75 -7.52 -22.69
C SER A 146 3.54 -6.82 -21.58
N ILE A 147 4.68 -7.40 -21.20
CA ILE A 147 5.63 -6.77 -20.27
C ILE A 147 6.22 -5.51 -20.88
N ASP A 148 6.47 -5.48 -22.17
CA ASP A 148 7.01 -4.31 -22.86
C ASP A 148 6.04 -3.12 -22.76
N THR A 149 4.72 -3.37 -22.89
CA THR A 149 3.69 -2.35 -22.67
C THR A 149 3.76 -1.78 -21.23
N VAL A 150 3.95 -2.62 -20.21
CA VAL A 150 4.12 -2.16 -18.81
C VAL A 150 5.34 -1.26 -18.69
N LEU A 151 6.48 -1.68 -19.24
CA LEU A 151 7.75 -0.93 -19.15
C LEU A 151 7.67 0.42 -19.88
N ASP A 152 6.95 0.49 -20.99
CA ASP A 152 6.76 1.74 -21.73
C ASP A 152 5.85 2.72 -20.98
N ILE A 153 4.78 2.21 -20.33
CA ILE A 153 3.91 3.01 -19.47
C ILE A 153 4.69 3.52 -18.25
N ASP A 154 5.47 2.67 -17.60
CA ASP A 154 6.31 3.06 -16.47
C ASP A 154 7.26 4.21 -16.85
N LYS A 155 8.02 4.07 -17.94
CA LYS A 155 8.91 5.11 -18.45
C LYS A 155 8.19 6.42 -18.76
N LYS A 156 7.04 6.35 -19.46
CA LYS A 156 6.22 7.50 -19.79
C LYS A 156 5.73 8.21 -18.55
N THR A 157 5.29 7.46 -17.56
CA THR A 157 4.80 7.99 -16.28
C THR A 157 5.91 8.68 -15.51
N ARG A 158 7.08 8.06 -15.38
CA ARG A 158 8.26 8.65 -14.72
C ARG A 158 8.69 9.96 -15.39
N TYR A 159 8.71 9.99 -16.71
CA TYR A 159 9.02 11.20 -17.44
C TYR A 159 8.01 12.33 -17.14
N LEU A 160 6.72 12.02 -17.14
CA LEU A 160 5.66 12.98 -16.85
C LEU A 160 5.74 13.49 -15.41
N ALA A 161 5.97 12.59 -14.46
CA ALA A 161 6.13 12.92 -13.04
C ALA A 161 7.32 13.85 -12.80
N LEU A 162 8.48 13.57 -13.39
CA LEU A 162 9.66 14.44 -13.30
C LEU A 162 9.42 15.83 -13.90
N LYS A 163 8.67 15.92 -15.00
CA LYS A 163 8.29 17.19 -15.60
C LYS A 163 7.39 18.01 -14.67
N TRP A 164 6.41 17.34 -14.03
CA TRP A 164 5.53 17.97 -13.05
C TRP A 164 6.33 18.53 -11.85
N ILE A 165 7.25 17.75 -11.29
CA ILE A 165 8.13 18.17 -10.20
C ILE A 165 8.92 19.43 -10.60
N GLY A 166 9.45 19.46 -11.83
CA GLY A 166 10.21 20.62 -12.32
C GLY A 166 9.44 21.94 -12.28
N SER A 167 8.10 21.88 -12.36
CA SER A 167 7.22 23.07 -12.32
C SER A 167 6.62 23.34 -10.92
N HIS A 168 6.79 22.44 -9.94
CA HIS A 168 6.17 22.50 -8.60
C HIS A 168 7.18 22.38 -7.45
N LYS A 169 8.48 22.58 -7.73
CA LYS A 169 9.52 22.54 -6.70
C LYS A 169 9.26 23.53 -5.57
N LEU A 170 9.55 23.09 -4.36
CA LEU A 170 9.66 23.96 -3.20
C LEU A 170 10.80 24.98 -3.49
N SER A 171 10.49 26.25 -3.32
CA SER A 171 11.44 27.37 -3.47
C SER A 171 12.29 27.55 -2.21
#